data_22f1a5fbeb9f742a5a94349582173d87
#
_entry.id   22f1a5fbeb9f742a5a94349582173d87
#
_cell.length_a   1.000
_cell.length_b   1.000
_cell.length_c   1.000
_cell.angle_alpha   90.00
_cell.angle_beta   90.00
_cell.angle_gamma   90.00
#
_symmetry.space_group_name_H-M   'P 1'
#
loop_
_entity.id
_entity.type
_entity.pdbx_description
1 polymer ?
#
loop_
_entity_poly.entity_id
_entity_poly.type
_entity_poly.pdbx_seq_one_letter_code
_entity_poly.pdbx_strand_id
1 'polypeptide(L)'
;VIKVHVSENYATMVEINSETDFAAKDKSFIEFTKNIEERLIDKQYLDVEDLRKDVEEDRQKLVQSIGENIQVRRLATQEFDSSKKVGTYLHSDNKLASMVLLKEENDELGRDIAMHISASAPLSINVDGVDKKILERETNIFESQARESGKDENIMQKMVEGKIKRFLKEVTLLSQDFIKDPDTSISKLLENSDNEVISFERFKVGEGIEVSSKDFAEEVAEQLNKDG
;
A
#
# COMPACT_ATOMS: atom_id res chain seq x y z
N VAL A 1 -0.65 -10.03 7.34
CA VAL A 1 -1.33 -9.00 8.15
C VAL A 1 -0.52 -7.72 8.19
N ILE A 2 -1.18 -6.61 8.50
CA ILE A 2 -0.54 -5.31 8.73
C ILE A 2 -0.78 -4.91 10.18
N LYS A 3 0.26 -4.35 10.82
CA LYS A 3 0.18 -3.69 12.12
C LYS A 3 0.50 -2.22 11.95
N VAL A 4 -0.19 -1.37 12.71
CA VAL A 4 -0.03 0.09 12.70
C VAL A 4 0.17 0.55 14.14
N HIS A 5 1.22 1.33 14.37
CA HIS A 5 1.47 1.99 15.65
C HIS A 5 1.63 3.49 15.44
N VAL A 6 1.03 4.28 16.32
CA VAL A 6 1.14 5.75 16.33
C VAL A 6 1.66 6.17 17.70
N SER A 7 2.80 6.83 17.70
CA SER A 7 3.44 7.48 18.86
C SER A 7 3.20 8.99 18.84
N GLU A 8 3.83 9.72 19.76
CA GLU A 8 3.74 11.18 19.83
C GLU A 8 4.43 11.91 18.66
N ASN A 9 5.45 11.28 18.05
CA ASN A 9 6.31 11.90 17.03
C ASN A 9 6.61 11.00 15.82
N TYR A 10 6.01 9.81 15.75
CA TYR A 10 6.10 8.94 14.58
C TYR A 10 4.90 8.01 14.47
N ALA A 11 4.63 7.55 13.27
CA ALA A 11 3.72 6.46 13.01
C ALA A 11 4.41 5.40 12.15
N THR A 12 4.16 4.13 12.43
CA THR A 12 4.79 3.01 11.73
C THR A 12 3.74 2.01 11.26
N MET A 13 3.88 1.53 10.04
CA MET A 13 3.16 0.37 9.51
C MET A 13 4.15 -0.75 9.18
N VAL A 14 3.80 -1.99 9.51
CA VAL A 14 4.57 -3.18 9.15
C VAL A 14 3.67 -4.23 8.52
N GLU A 15 4.14 -4.85 7.43
CA GLU A 15 3.50 -5.99 6.77
C GLU A 15 4.22 -7.28 7.14
N ILE A 16 3.44 -8.26 7.65
CA ILE A 16 3.91 -9.58 8.05
C ILE A 16 3.13 -10.61 7.25
N ASN A 17 3.82 -11.44 6.49
CA ASN A 17 3.23 -12.42 5.57
C ASN A 17 3.43 -13.85 6.05
N SER A 18 2.42 -14.69 5.81
CA SER A 18 2.43 -16.14 5.83
C SER A 18 2.10 -16.67 4.44
N GLU A 19 2.33 -17.93 4.17
CA GLU A 19 2.02 -18.52 2.86
C GLU A 19 0.51 -18.73 2.69
N THR A 20 -0.19 -19.10 3.77
CA THR A 20 -1.63 -19.37 3.72
C THR A 20 -2.43 -18.52 4.69
N ASP A 21 -3.71 -18.37 4.40
CA ASP A 21 -4.69 -17.75 5.30
C ASP A 21 -4.96 -18.59 6.56
N PHE A 22 -4.62 -19.89 6.55
CA PHE A 22 -4.73 -20.78 7.71
C PHE A 22 -3.64 -20.42 8.71
N ALA A 23 -2.39 -20.32 8.28
CA ALA A 23 -1.29 -19.87 9.14
C ALA A 23 -1.53 -18.47 9.71
N ALA A 24 -2.08 -17.56 8.92
CA ALA A 24 -2.44 -16.22 9.39
C ALA A 24 -3.49 -16.20 10.53
N LYS A 25 -4.22 -17.30 10.73
CA LYS A 25 -5.21 -17.49 11.82
C LYS A 25 -4.69 -18.33 12.97
N ASP A 26 -3.49 -18.90 12.82
CA ASP A 26 -2.86 -19.69 13.89
C ASP A 26 -2.56 -18.81 15.11
N LYS A 27 -2.75 -19.37 16.31
CA LYS A 27 -2.54 -18.63 17.57
C LYS A 27 -1.10 -18.18 17.73
N SER A 28 -0.13 -19.00 17.31
CA SER A 28 1.30 -18.67 17.40
C SER A 28 1.67 -17.54 16.44
N PHE A 29 1.07 -17.49 15.25
CA PHE A 29 1.23 -16.37 14.31
C PHE A 29 0.62 -15.09 14.88
N ILE A 30 -0.58 -15.16 15.45
CA ILE A 30 -1.23 -14.00 16.08
C ILE A 30 -0.39 -13.46 17.23
N GLU A 31 0.17 -14.36 18.06
CA GLU A 31 1.06 -13.98 19.16
C GLU A 31 2.37 -13.34 18.66
N PHE A 32 2.97 -13.88 17.61
CA PHE A 32 4.14 -13.29 16.97
C PHE A 32 3.87 -11.90 16.43
N THR A 33 2.73 -11.69 15.74
CA THR A 33 2.38 -10.36 15.23
C THR A 33 2.08 -9.36 16.35
N LYS A 34 1.56 -9.81 17.49
CA LYS A 34 1.38 -9.00 18.68
C LYS A 34 2.73 -8.62 19.33
N ASN A 35 3.66 -9.55 19.37
CA ASN A 35 5.02 -9.30 19.85
C ASN A 35 5.74 -8.23 19.00
N ILE A 36 5.54 -8.27 17.68
CA ILE A 36 6.03 -7.21 16.78
C ILE A 36 5.37 -5.86 17.15
N GLU A 37 4.06 -5.81 17.35
CA GLU A 37 3.36 -4.59 17.74
C GLU A 37 3.88 -4.00 19.05
N GLU A 38 4.15 -4.84 20.07
CA GLU A 38 4.77 -4.44 21.32
C GLU A 38 6.18 -3.85 21.10
N ARG A 39 6.98 -4.43 20.20
CA ARG A 39 8.30 -3.88 19.85
C ARG A 39 8.21 -2.54 19.14
N LEU A 40 7.18 -2.30 18.30
CA LEU A 40 6.95 -0.99 17.67
C LEU A 40 6.56 0.10 18.69
N ILE A 41 5.97 -0.29 19.82
CA ILE A 41 5.68 0.61 20.94
C ILE A 41 6.96 1.00 21.67
N ASP A 42 7.82 0.01 21.93
CA ASP A 42 9.02 0.18 22.75
C ASP A 42 10.17 0.87 21.99
N LYS A 43 10.20 0.70 20.66
CA LYS A 43 11.31 1.16 19.84
C LYS A 43 10.83 1.62 18.45
N GLN A 44 11.29 2.81 18.04
CA GLN A 44 11.12 3.27 16.67
C GLN A 44 12.07 2.51 15.74
N TYR A 45 11.53 1.95 14.67
CA TYR A 45 12.29 1.34 13.58
C TYR A 45 12.16 2.22 12.33
N LEU A 46 13.29 2.56 11.72
CA LEU A 46 13.35 3.30 10.46
C LEU A 46 13.60 2.38 9.26
N ASP A 47 14.13 1.19 9.53
CA ASP A 47 14.42 0.16 8.52
C ASP A 47 13.83 -1.17 8.94
N VAL A 48 13.24 -1.89 7.98
CA VAL A 48 12.69 -3.23 8.18
C VAL A 48 13.74 -4.24 8.58
N GLU A 49 15.00 -4.07 8.14
CA GLU A 49 16.10 -4.99 8.47
C GLU A 49 16.45 -4.97 9.98
N ASP A 50 16.31 -3.83 10.62
CA ASP A 50 16.55 -3.76 12.07
C ASP A 50 15.43 -4.43 12.85
N LEU A 51 14.18 -4.29 12.41
CA LEU A 51 13.07 -5.05 12.99
C LEU A 51 13.25 -6.57 12.75
N ARG A 52 13.65 -6.97 11.53
CA ARG A 52 13.90 -8.37 11.18
C ARG A 52 14.94 -9.00 12.10
N LYS A 53 16.07 -8.32 12.36
CA LYS A 53 17.11 -8.78 13.28
C LYS A 53 16.57 -9.00 14.68
N ASP A 54 15.79 -8.06 15.19
CA ASP A 54 15.25 -8.10 16.54
C ASP A 54 14.21 -9.22 16.76
N VAL A 55 13.54 -9.68 15.69
CA VAL A 55 12.50 -10.73 15.78
C VAL A 55 12.91 -12.07 15.14
N GLU A 56 14.13 -12.19 14.63
CA GLU A 56 14.54 -13.36 13.84
C GLU A 56 14.46 -14.67 14.60
N GLU A 57 14.87 -14.69 15.87
CA GLU A 57 14.80 -15.90 16.71
C GLU A 57 13.33 -16.35 16.90
N ASP A 58 12.44 -15.43 17.19
CA ASP A 58 11.02 -15.71 17.38
C ASP A 58 10.36 -16.15 16.06
N ARG A 59 10.75 -15.51 14.94
CA ARG A 59 10.30 -15.91 13.60
C ARG A 59 10.71 -17.32 13.24
N GLN A 60 11.97 -17.71 13.51
CA GLN A 60 12.46 -19.07 13.23
C GLN A 60 11.71 -20.13 14.04
N LYS A 61 11.46 -19.87 15.33
CA LYS A 61 10.64 -20.76 16.17
C LYS A 61 9.22 -20.92 15.60
N LEU A 62 8.64 -19.81 15.14
CA LEU A 62 7.30 -19.82 14.54
C LEU A 62 7.27 -20.64 13.25
N VAL A 63 8.24 -20.43 12.33
CA VAL A 63 8.37 -21.21 11.09
C VAL A 63 8.49 -22.70 11.38
N GLN A 64 9.30 -23.10 12.37
CA GLN A 64 9.43 -24.51 12.76
C GLN A 64 8.12 -25.09 13.33
N SER A 65 7.35 -24.28 14.04
CA SER A 65 6.07 -24.71 14.65
C SER A 65 4.94 -24.84 13.63
N ILE A 66 4.81 -23.88 12.71
CA ILE A 66 3.71 -23.81 11.73
C ILE A 66 4.05 -24.63 10.46
N GLY A 67 5.33 -24.72 10.09
CA GLY A 67 5.79 -25.39 8.87
C GLY A 67 5.61 -24.56 7.60
N GLU A 68 5.33 -23.27 7.74
CA GLU A 68 5.19 -22.31 6.63
C GLU A 68 6.22 -21.17 6.75
N ASN A 69 6.58 -20.57 5.62
CA ASN A 69 7.44 -19.40 5.62
C ASN A 69 6.69 -18.17 6.17
N ILE A 70 7.30 -17.51 7.15
CA ILE A 70 6.80 -16.28 7.76
C ILE A 70 7.82 -15.18 7.49
N GLN A 71 7.35 -14.04 6.97
CA GLN A 71 8.22 -12.93 6.59
C GLN A 71 7.72 -11.60 7.16
N VAL A 72 8.58 -10.86 7.85
CA VAL A 72 8.42 -9.43 8.07
C VAL A 72 8.84 -8.74 6.77
N ARG A 73 7.86 -8.36 5.94
CA ARG A 73 8.11 -8.01 4.53
C ARG A 73 8.61 -6.60 4.34
N ARG A 74 7.90 -5.64 4.86
CA ARG A 74 8.19 -4.21 4.72
C ARG A 74 7.71 -3.42 5.92
N LEU A 75 8.32 -2.29 6.11
CA LEU A 75 8.01 -1.32 7.15
C LEU A 75 8.03 0.07 6.52
N ALA A 76 7.13 0.93 6.97
CA ALA A 76 7.17 2.36 6.67
C ALA A 76 6.99 3.12 7.97
N THR A 77 7.89 4.06 8.24
CA THR A 77 7.82 4.95 9.40
C THR A 77 7.79 6.40 8.93
N GLN A 78 6.78 7.12 9.39
CA GLN A 78 6.60 8.54 9.14
C GLN A 78 6.87 9.31 10.44
N GLU A 79 7.95 10.09 10.46
CA GLU A 79 8.25 11.02 11.55
C GLU A 79 7.51 12.34 11.38
N PHE A 80 7.12 12.95 12.50
CA PHE A 80 6.45 14.25 12.51
C PHE A 80 6.74 14.97 13.83
N ASP A 81 6.61 16.29 13.82
CA ASP A 81 6.70 17.11 15.03
C ASP A 81 5.35 17.14 15.78
N SER A 82 5.37 17.58 17.03
CA SER A 82 4.20 17.60 17.91
C SER A 82 3.07 18.54 17.46
N SER A 83 3.30 19.38 16.43
CA SER A 83 2.29 20.26 15.84
C SER A 83 1.49 19.57 14.72
N LYS A 84 1.90 18.35 14.33
CA LYS A 84 1.30 17.58 13.26
C LYS A 84 0.81 16.25 13.79
N LYS A 85 -0.20 15.69 13.14
CA LYS A 85 -0.65 14.33 13.42
C LYS A 85 -0.78 13.51 12.17
N VAL A 86 -0.49 12.22 12.31
CA VAL A 86 -0.71 11.24 11.27
C VAL A 86 -2.10 10.66 11.42
N GLY A 87 -2.93 10.85 10.39
CA GLY A 87 -4.16 10.08 10.23
C GLY A 87 -3.84 8.65 9.80
N THR A 88 -4.46 7.67 10.43
CA THR A 88 -4.27 6.26 10.07
C THR A 88 -5.60 5.56 9.83
N TYR A 89 -5.57 4.58 8.96
CA TYR A 89 -6.67 3.65 8.74
C TYR A 89 -6.15 2.22 8.64
N LEU A 90 -6.72 1.32 9.42
CA LEU A 90 -6.48 -0.11 9.34
C LEU A 90 -7.83 -0.79 9.08
N HIS A 91 -7.93 -1.51 7.98
CA HIS A 91 -9.12 -2.27 7.64
C HIS A 91 -9.34 -3.43 8.60
N SER A 92 -10.59 -3.79 8.85
CA SER A 92 -10.99 -4.77 9.88
C SER A 92 -10.37 -6.17 9.73
N ASP A 93 -9.93 -6.54 8.52
CA ASP A 93 -9.25 -7.80 8.24
C ASP A 93 -7.71 -7.73 8.42
N ASN A 94 -7.18 -6.56 8.78
CA ASN A 94 -5.75 -6.27 8.91
C ASN A 94 -4.94 -6.56 7.63
N LYS A 95 -5.56 -6.53 6.45
CA LYS A 95 -4.88 -6.77 5.15
C LYS A 95 -4.66 -5.48 4.34
N LEU A 96 -5.22 -4.37 4.78
CA LEU A 96 -5.12 -3.08 4.13
C LEU A 96 -4.98 -1.98 5.17
N ALA A 97 -3.98 -1.13 5.02
CA ALA A 97 -3.78 0.02 5.88
C ALA A 97 -3.17 1.19 5.13
N SER A 98 -3.37 2.37 5.65
CA SER A 98 -2.70 3.58 5.20
C SER A 98 -2.43 4.54 6.35
N MET A 99 -1.45 5.40 6.16
CA MET A 99 -1.17 6.55 7.00
C MET A 99 -0.98 7.79 6.12
N VAL A 100 -1.40 8.94 6.62
CA VAL A 100 -1.28 10.23 5.96
C VAL A 100 -0.82 11.29 6.95
N LEU A 101 0.21 12.04 6.58
CA LEU A 101 0.67 13.20 7.33
C LEU A 101 0.02 14.45 6.76
N LEU A 102 -0.74 15.14 7.60
CA LEU A 102 -1.31 16.46 7.30
C LEU A 102 -0.40 17.58 7.79
N LYS A 103 -0.53 18.74 7.16
CA LYS A 103 0.20 19.95 7.56
C LYS A 103 -0.27 20.45 8.92
N GLU A 104 -1.58 20.51 9.13
CA GLU A 104 -2.20 20.93 10.37
C GLU A 104 -2.93 19.75 11.04
N GLU A 105 -2.96 19.75 12.37
CA GLU A 105 -3.64 18.71 13.14
C GLU A 105 -5.15 18.72 12.87
N ASN A 106 -5.66 17.59 12.35
CA ASN A 106 -7.08 17.35 12.17
C ASN A 106 -7.35 15.83 12.14
N ASP A 107 -7.74 15.28 13.28
CA ASP A 107 -7.89 13.83 13.45
C ASP A 107 -8.97 13.23 12.54
N GLU A 108 -10.11 13.92 12.38
CA GLU A 108 -11.22 13.43 11.54
C GLU A 108 -10.82 13.45 10.06
N LEU A 109 -10.29 14.57 9.59
CA LEU A 109 -9.82 14.71 8.22
C LEU A 109 -8.71 13.71 7.90
N GLY A 110 -7.73 13.57 8.80
CA GLY A 110 -6.63 12.61 8.64
C GLY A 110 -7.12 11.17 8.51
N ARG A 111 -8.04 10.75 9.38
CA ARG A 111 -8.66 9.42 9.32
C ARG A 111 -9.45 9.22 8.02
N ASP A 112 -10.19 10.22 7.60
CA ASP A 112 -11.03 10.16 6.41
C ASP A 112 -10.19 10.07 5.14
N ILE A 113 -9.11 10.85 5.04
CA ILE A 113 -8.17 10.78 3.91
C ILE A 113 -7.40 9.46 3.94
N ALA A 114 -6.96 8.96 5.11
CA ALA A 114 -6.32 7.66 5.20
C ALA A 114 -7.25 6.53 4.72
N MET A 115 -8.53 6.55 5.10
CA MET A 115 -9.53 5.60 4.61
C MET A 115 -9.70 5.69 3.09
N HIS A 116 -9.77 6.91 2.55
CA HIS A 116 -9.84 7.15 1.11
C HIS A 116 -8.60 6.59 0.39
N ILE A 117 -7.38 6.85 0.87
CA ILE A 117 -6.13 6.32 0.33
C ILE A 117 -6.15 4.79 0.30
N SER A 118 -6.61 4.16 1.38
CA SER A 118 -6.75 2.70 1.43
C SER A 118 -7.64 2.17 0.31
N ALA A 119 -8.79 2.79 0.10
CA ALA A 119 -9.80 2.33 -0.88
C ALA A 119 -9.42 2.67 -2.33
N SER A 120 -8.94 3.89 -2.58
CA SER A 120 -8.74 4.43 -3.93
C SER A 120 -7.32 4.21 -4.46
N ALA A 121 -6.37 3.77 -3.62
CA ALA A 121 -5.00 3.41 -3.98
C ALA A 121 -4.29 4.44 -4.88
N PRO A 122 -4.22 5.73 -4.51
CA PRO A 122 -3.49 6.71 -5.30
C PRO A 122 -2.00 6.35 -5.36
N LEU A 123 -1.35 6.64 -6.49
CA LEU A 123 0.08 6.41 -6.69
C LEU A 123 0.92 7.58 -6.17
N SER A 124 0.34 8.79 -6.11
CA SER A 124 1.03 10.01 -5.67
C SER A 124 0.03 11.04 -5.14
N ILE A 125 0.54 12.07 -4.48
CA ILE A 125 -0.29 13.19 -4.01
C ILE A 125 -0.85 13.97 -5.20
N ASN A 126 0.01 14.31 -6.16
CA ASN A 126 -0.32 15.11 -7.33
C ASN A 126 0.35 14.56 -8.59
N VAL A 127 0.12 15.20 -9.74
CA VAL A 127 0.63 14.76 -11.05
C VAL A 127 2.16 14.72 -11.09
N ASP A 128 2.83 15.66 -10.44
CA ASP A 128 4.30 15.76 -10.46
C ASP A 128 4.98 14.60 -9.70
N GLY A 129 4.25 13.97 -8.78
CA GLY A 129 4.71 12.81 -8.02
C GLY A 129 4.52 11.47 -8.73
N VAL A 130 3.87 11.42 -9.88
CA VAL A 130 3.67 10.17 -10.62
C VAL A 130 4.99 9.72 -11.25
N ASP A 131 5.38 8.45 -11.01
CA ASP A 131 6.60 7.88 -11.61
C ASP A 131 6.55 7.96 -13.13
N LYS A 132 7.60 8.55 -13.73
CA LYS A 132 7.73 8.74 -15.17
C LYS A 132 7.62 7.43 -15.95
N LYS A 133 8.17 6.33 -15.41
CA LYS A 133 8.11 5.02 -16.06
C LYS A 133 6.67 4.48 -16.12
N ILE A 134 5.89 4.74 -15.07
CA ILE A 134 4.46 4.39 -15.06
C ILE A 134 3.73 5.19 -16.11
N LEU A 135 3.94 6.51 -16.15
CA LEU A 135 3.30 7.39 -17.13
C LEU A 135 3.68 7.03 -18.57
N GLU A 136 4.96 6.76 -18.85
CA GLU A 136 5.45 6.32 -20.16
C GLU A 136 4.81 4.99 -20.58
N ARG A 137 4.76 4.01 -19.67
CA ARG A 137 4.12 2.72 -19.95
C ARG A 137 2.64 2.88 -20.31
N GLU A 138 1.89 3.63 -19.51
CA GLU A 138 0.46 3.86 -19.78
C GLU A 138 0.25 4.67 -21.07
N THR A 139 1.10 5.66 -21.35
CA THR A 139 1.07 6.41 -22.60
C THR A 139 1.24 5.49 -23.81
N ASN A 140 2.23 4.60 -23.80
CA ASN A 140 2.46 3.62 -24.87
C ASN A 140 1.26 2.69 -25.09
N ILE A 141 0.60 2.27 -24.00
CA ILE A 141 -0.64 1.48 -24.07
C ILE A 141 -1.76 2.28 -24.74
N PHE A 142 -1.96 3.53 -24.34
CA PHE A 142 -3.00 4.39 -24.92
C PHE A 142 -2.75 4.72 -26.37
N GLU A 143 -1.49 4.94 -26.78
CA GLU A 143 -1.13 5.13 -28.19
C GLU A 143 -1.42 3.88 -29.02
N SER A 144 -1.08 2.68 -28.52
CA SER A 144 -1.38 1.42 -29.20
C SER A 144 -2.87 1.24 -29.42
N GLN A 145 -3.68 1.50 -28.38
CA GLN A 145 -5.13 1.44 -28.46
C GLN A 145 -5.72 2.50 -29.42
N ALA A 146 -5.11 3.69 -29.48
CA ALA A 146 -5.54 4.72 -30.40
C ALA A 146 -5.26 4.31 -31.85
N ARG A 147 -4.09 3.72 -32.15
CA ARG A 147 -3.75 3.20 -33.50
C ARG A 147 -4.72 2.09 -33.96
N GLU A 148 -5.08 1.18 -33.06
CA GLU A 148 -6.05 0.11 -33.35
C GLU A 148 -7.45 0.67 -33.69
N SER A 149 -7.78 1.89 -33.25
CA SER A 149 -9.08 2.51 -33.56
C SER A 149 -9.28 2.88 -35.02
N GLY A 150 -8.19 2.94 -35.82
CA GLY A 150 -8.22 3.29 -37.25
C GLY A 150 -8.70 4.72 -37.55
N LYS A 151 -8.70 5.63 -36.57
CA LYS A 151 -9.12 7.03 -36.72
C LYS A 151 -8.00 7.90 -37.26
N ASP A 152 -8.36 9.12 -37.72
CA ASP A 152 -7.40 10.13 -38.14
C ASP A 152 -6.42 10.49 -37.01
N GLU A 153 -5.18 10.84 -37.38
CA GLU A 153 -4.09 11.14 -36.46
C GLU A 153 -4.44 12.19 -35.40
N ASN A 154 -5.12 13.28 -35.80
CA ASN A 154 -5.58 14.32 -34.88
C ASN A 154 -6.61 13.81 -33.85
N ILE A 155 -7.44 12.85 -34.24
CA ILE A 155 -8.43 12.23 -33.35
C ILE A 155 -7.70 11.27 -32.41
N MET A 156 -6.75 10.48 -32.90
CA MET A 156 -5.94 9.58 -32.09
C MET A 156 -5.16 10.34 -31.00
N GLN A 157 -4.53 11.46 -31.37
CA GLN A 157 -3.81 12.30 -30.40
C GLN A 157 -4.74 12.81 -29.29
N LYS A 158 -5.90 13.34 -29.61
CA LYS A 158 -6.90 13.77 -28.62
C LYS A 158 -7.39 12.62 -27.74
N MET A 159 -7.52 11.42 -28.30
CA MET A 159 -7.88 10.22 -27.52
C MET A 159 -6.79 9.88 -26.49
N VAL A 160 -5.51 9.91 -26.88
CA VAL A 160 -4.38 9.65 -25.98
C VAL A 160 -4.33 10.69 -24.87
N GLU A 161 -4.39 11.99 -25.23
CA GLU A 161 -4.41 13.09 -24.25
C GLU A 161 -5.57 12.95 -23.25
N GLY A 162 -6.77 12.62 -23.75
CA GLY A 162 -7.94 12.40 -22.90
C GLY A 162 -7.78 11.21 -21.95
N LYS A 163 -7.17 10.11 -22.42
CA LYS A 163 -6.89 8.93 -21.59
C LYS A 163 -5.82 9.21 -20.54
N ILE A 164 -4.76 9.91 -20.90
CA ILE A 164 -3.71 10.32 -19.94
C ILE A 164 -4.31 11.21 -18.86
N LYS A 165 -5.11 12.21 -19.24
CA LYS A 165 -5.79 13.09 -18.28
C LYS A 165 -6.68 12.31 -17.32
N ARG A 166 -7.43 11.35 -17.84
CA ARG A 166 -8.28 10.48 -17.01
C ARG A 166 -7.46 9.61 -16.08
N PHE A 167 -6.40 8.97 -16.58
CA PHE A 167 -5.48 8.16 -15.79
C PHE A 167 -4.88 8.98 -14.64
N LEU A 168 -4.34 10.17 -14.93
CA LEU A 168 -3.78 11.05 -13.92
C LEU A 168 -4.83 11.45 -12.85
N LYS A 169 -6.08 11.72 -13.25
CA LYS A 169 -7.17 11.96 -12.29
C LYS A 169 -7.42 10.74 -11.39
N GLU A 170 -7.36 9.54 -11.93
CA GLU A 170 -7.61 8.30 -11.20
C GLU A 170 -6.49 7.93 -10.23
N VAL A 171 -5.22 8.27 -10.54
CA VAL A 171 -4.06 7.83 -9.75
C VAL A 171 -3.45 8.91 -8.84
N THR A 172 -3.92 10.15 -8.89
CA THR A 172 -3.40 11.22 -8.03
C THR A 172 -4.41 11.61 -6.94
N LEU A 173 -3.97 11.54 -5.67
CA LEU A 173 -4.81 11.73 -4.49
C LEU A 173 -5.65 13.01 -4.58
N LEU A 174 -5.01 14.16 -4.88
CA LEU A 174 -5.71 15.46 -4.89
C LEU A 174 -6.80 15.55 -5.95
N SER A 175 -6.70 14.78 -7.04
CA SER A 175 -7.66 14.78 -8.15
C SER A 175 -8.79 13.77 -7.99
N GLN A 176 -8.68 12.84 -7.04
CA GLN A 176 -9.69 11.81 -6.79
C GLN A 176 -10.92 12.41 -6.13
N ASP A 177 -12.08 11.89 -6.48
CA ASP A 177 -13.35 12.22 -5.84
C ASP A 177 -13.42 11.49 -4.49
N PHE A 178 -13.79 12.19 -3.40
CA PHE A 178 -13.77 11.64 -2.04
C PHE A 178 -14.78 10.51 -1.86
N ILE A 179 -14.36 9.37 -1.32
CA ILE A 179 -15.21 8.17 -1.23
C ILE A 179 -16.49 8.34 -0.39
N LYS A 180 -16.50 9.27 0.58
CA LYS A 180 -17.70 9.57 1.38
C LYS A 180 -18.61 10.62 0.74
N ASP A 181 -18.05 11.44 -0.16
CA ASP A 181 -18.75 12.51 -0.87
C ASP A 181 -18.17 12.66 -2.28
N PRO A 182 -18.65 11.88 -3.27
CA PRO A 182 -18.12 11.89 -4.64
C PRO A 182 -18.27 13.21 -5.40
N ASP A 183 -19.06 14.15 -4.90
CA ASP A 183 -19.20 15.48 -5.48
C ASP A 183 -18.07 16.44 -5.04
N THR A 184 -17.26 16.01 -4.08
CA THR A 184 -16.13 16.77 -3.54
C THR A 184 -14.81 16.05 -3.83
N SER A 185 -13.85 16.71 -4.49
CA SER A 185 -12.50 16.17 -4.65
C SER A 185 -11.70 16.29 -3.35
N ILE A 186 -10.65 15.45 -3.21
CA ILE A 186 -9.73 15.55 -2.06
C ILE A 186 -9.07 16.93 -2.00
N SER A 187 -8.69 17.53 -3.14
CA SER A 187 -8.17 18.91 -3.17
C SER A 187 -9.14 19.89 -2.51
N LYS A 188 -10.43 19.85 -2.92
CA LYS A 188 -11.45 20.74 -2.37
C LYS A 188 -11.75 20.47 -0.89
N LEU A 189 -11.70 19.21 -0.46
CA LEU A 189 -11.85 18.83 0.94
C LEU A 189 -10.74 19.45 1.81
N LEU A 190 -9.50 19.40 1.32
CA LEU A 190 -8.34 19.99 2.00
C LEU A 190 -8.40 21.52 2.03
N GLU A 191 -8.77 22.18 0.90
CA GLU A 191 -8.96 23.61 0.82
C GLU A 191 -10.01 24.10 1.82
N ASN A 192 -11.13 23.42 1.94
CA ASN A 192 -12.20 23.75 2.89
C ASN A 192 -11.76 23.63 4.36
N SER A 193 -10.71 22.88 4.63
CA SER A 193 -10.15 22.64 5.97
C SER A 193 -8.86 23.40 6.22
N ASP A 194 -8.43 24.26 5.29
CA ASP A 194 -7.14 24.99 5.30
C ASP A 194 -5.96 24.05 5.61
N ASN A 195 -5.95 22.88 4.96
CA ASN A 195 -5.00 21.82 5.23
C ASN A 195 -4.34 21.30 3.94
N GLU A 196 -3.27 20.52 4.09
CA GLU A 196 -2.47 19.98 3.00
C GLU A 196 -1.95 18.59 3.39
N VAL A 197 -1.87 17.67 2.40
CA VAL A 197 -1.21 16.38 2.56
C VAL A 197 0.28 16.54 2.30
N ILE A 198 1.10 16.22 3.31
CA ILE A 198 2.57 16.26 3.19
C ILE A 198 3.09 14.94 2.60
N SER A 199 2.59 13.82 3.10
CA SER A 199 2.99 12.47 2.66
C SER A 199 1.89 11.47 2.98
N PHE A 200 1.92 10.34 2.32
CA PHE A 200 1.12 9.17 2.68
C PHE A 200 1.85 7.88 2.35
N GLU A 201 1.45 6.82 3.05
CA GLU A 201 1.84 5.45 2.77
C GLU A 201 0.62 4.54 2.76
N ARG A 202 0.64 3.52 1.92
CA ARG A 202 -0.42 2.53 1.80
C ARG A 202 0.17 1.14 1.67
N PHE A 203 -0.28 0.23 2.52
CA PHE A 203 0.06 -1.19 2.44
C PHE A 203 -1.20 -2.01 2.18
N LYS A 204 -1.09 -2.92 1.22
CA LYS A 204 -2.02 -4.02 1.02
C LYS A 204 -1.21 -5.31 1.08
N VAL A 205 -1.62 -6.26 1.90
CA VAL A 205 -0.91 -7.54 2.08
C VAL A 205 -0.72 -8.23 0.73
N GLY A 206 0.52 -8.61 0.44
CA GLY A 206 0.89 -9.30 -0.80
C GLY A 206 1.03 -8.41 -2.04
N GLU A 207 0.68 -7.14 -1.98
CA GLU A 207 0.78 -6.23 -3.13
C GLU A 207 2.22 -6.09 -3.61
N GLY A 208 2.45 -6.22 -4.94
CA GLY A 208 3.77 -6.15 -5.55
C GLY A 208 4.66 -7.38 -5.34
N ILE A 209 4.14 -8.48 -4.82
CA ILE A 209 4.82 -9.77 -4.86
C ILE A 209 4.58 -10.36 -6.26
N GLU A 210 5.66 -10.52 -7.03
CA GLU A 210 5.58 -11.32 -8.24
C GLU A 210 5.30 -12.77 -7.84
N VAL A 211 4.09 -13.23 -8.05
CA VAL A 211 3.79 -14.66 -8.02
C VAL A 211 4.48 -15.20 -9.26
N SER A 212 5.63 -15.87 -9.09
CA SER A 212 6.17 -16.68 -10.17
C SER A 212 5.08 -17.71 -10.48
N SER A 213 4.38 -17.50 -11.58
CA SER A 213 3.57 -18.54 -12.19
C SER A 213 4.55 -19.61 -12.72
N LYS A 214 5.10 -20.43 -11.83
CA LYS A 214 5.45 -21.78 -12.26
C LYS A 214 4.14 -22.35 -12.71
N ASP A 215 4.09 -22.62 -14.00
CA ASP A 215 2.90 -23.15 -14.62
C ASP A 215 2.51 -24.39 -13.80
N PHE A 216 1.28 -24.44 -13.28
CA PHE A 216 0.76 -25.60 -12.54
C PHE A 216 1.03 -26.90 -13.29
N ALA A 217 1.15 -26.83 -14.63
CA ALA A 217 1.58 -27.91 -15.50
C ALA A 217 3.06 -28.33 -15.26
N GLU A 218 3.96 -27.40 -14.93
CA GLU A 218 5.37 -27.73 -14.60
C GLU A 218 5.49 -28.36 -13.21
N GLU A 219 4.73 -27.89 -12.22
CA GLU A 219 4.71 -28.50 -10.87
C GLU A 219 4.14 -29.94 -10.91
N VAL A 220 3.06 -30.17 -11.67
CA VAL A 220 2.49 -31.50 -11.88
C VAL A 220 3.48 -32.39 -12.64
N ALA A 221 4.19 -31.89 -13.65
CA ALA A 221 5.19 -32.65 -14.39
C ALA A 221 6.42 -32.99 -13.51
N GLU A 222 6.85 -32.11 -12.59
CA GLU A 222 7.92 -32.40 -11.64
C GLU A 222 7.50 -33.43 -10.58
N GLN A 223 6.25 -33.44 -10.13
CA GLN A 223 5.72 -34.46 -9.22
C GLN A 223 5.60 -35.84 -9.90
N LEU A 224 5.12 -35.88 -11.12
CA LEU A 224 5.02 -37.16 -11.87
C LEU A 224 6.39 -37.77 -12.22
N ASN A 225 7.44 -36.95 -12.33
CA ASN A 225 8.81 -37.42 -12.57
C ASN A 225 9.56 -37.83 -11.27
N LYS A 226 9.03 -37.57 -10.09
CA LYS A 226 9.61 -37.98 -8.79
C LYS A 226 9.05 -39.33 -8.30
N ASP A 227 7.90 -39.76 -8.81
CA ASP A 227 7.21 -40.98 -8.40
C ASP A 227 7.36 -42.13 -9.46
N GLY A 228 8.25 -42.00 -10.44
CA GLY A 228 8.62 -42.99 -11.46
C GLY A 228 10.07 -43.38 -11.32
#